data_e1ff3cb55ebeaf088e134a097157b6ea
#
_entry.id   e1ff3cb55ebeaf088e134a097157b6ea
#
_cell.length_a   1.000
_cell.length_b   1.000
_cell.length_c   1.000
_cell.angle_alpha   90.00
_cell.angle_beta   90.00
_cell.angle_gamma   90.00
#
_symmetry.space_group_name_H-M   'P 1'
#
loop_
_entity.id
_entity.type
_entity.pdbx_description
1 polymer ?
#
loop_
_entity_poly.entity_id
_entity_poly.type
_entity_poly.pdbx_seq_one_letter_code
_entity_poly.pdbx_strand_id
1 'polypeptide(L)'
;MPIVNVTLEDILRARDTRANAQRRLLRAYRLPLVSFTMNIAGPVKSSPLIELAFDAGLEALYDALGQPAVAEVIRPATGCEALLVYDRPAAELKAACLTLETAVPIGRLYDLDVLDTDGSRLSRPEPRTCLICGGPVTVCSRSRAHGLDAIVNRTREILMDFAAGYLAGLAAKALTEEVRLTPKPGLIDERNNGAHNDMDLPLFLRSIDALTPWFRRITALSLSGADAAALQAAGLEAEAAMFRATGGVNTHKGALFSFSVLLAALGRYLTEGGDVFAHAAALAAELTPPRDTHGAEVAR
;
A
#
# COMPACT_ATOMS: atom_id res chain seq x y z
N MET A 1 11.57 -12.61 1.00
CA MET A 1 12.99 -12.44 1.38
C MET A 1 13.13 -12.55 2.90
N PRO A 2 14.21 -13.09 3.46
CA PRO A 2 14.40 -13.05 4.93
C PRO A 2 14.54 -11.60 5.39
N ILE A 3 13.94 -11.28 6.53
CA ILE A 3 14.08 -9.96 7.17
C ILE A 3 15.54 -9.84 7.67
N VAL A 4 16.26 -8.84 7.18
CA VAL A 4 17.69 -8.64 7.50
C VAL A 4 17.83 -7.36 8.33
N ASN A 5 18.54 -7.48 9.43
CA ASN A 5 18.97 -6.32 10.21
C ASN A 5 20.21 -5.71 9.55
N VAL A 6 20.16 -4.42 9.26
CA VAL A 6 21.28 -3.67 8.68
C VAL A 6 22.06 -2.94 9.77
N THR A 7 23.37 -2.83 9.58
CA THR A 7 24.29 -2.09 10.46
C THR A 7 24.36 -0.62 10.06
N LEU A 8 24.94 0.21 10.94
CA LEU A 8 25.24 1.61 10.61
C LEU A 8 26.22 1.71 9.43
N GLU A 9 27.19 0.81 9.37
CA GLU A 9 28.17 0.78 8.26
C GLU A 9 27.50 0.49 6.92
N ASP A 10 26.53 -0.45 6.89
CA ASP A 10 25.77 -0.75 5.67
C ASP A 10 24.99 0.48 5.18
N ILE A 11 24.37 1.22 6.10
CA ILE A 11 23.63 2.45 5.78
C ILE A 11 24.55 3.53 5.26
N LEU A 12 25.72 3.73 5.85
CA LEU A 12 26.70 4.72 5.38
C LEU A 12 27.19 4.37 3.98
N ARG A 13 27.55 3.10 3.73
CA ARG A 13 27.95 2.60 2.42
C ARG A 13 26.87 2.79 1.35
N ALA A 14 25.60 2.50 1.70
CA ALA A 14 24.47 2.72 0.80
C ALA A 14 24.29 4.20 0.45
N ARG A 15 24.45 5.11 1.43
CA ARG A 15 24.41 6.56 1.20
C ARG A 15 25.50 7.03 0.25
N ASP A 16 26.74 6.53 0.41
CA ASP A 16 27.86 6.89 -0.47
C ASP A 16 27.61 6.37 -1.90
N THR A 17 27.12 5.15 -2.03
CA THR A 17 26.75 4.55 -3.32
C THR A 17 25.67 5.38 -4.02
N ARG A 18 24.61 5.75 -3.31
CA ARG A 18 23.54 6.59 -3.83
C ARG A 18 24.06 7.97 -4.24
N ALA A 19 24.90 8.63 -3.41
CA ALA A 19 25.50 9.92 -3.75
C ALA A 19 26.39 9.84 -5.01
N ASN A 20 27.10 8.73 -5.23
CA ASN A 20 27.85 8.50 -6.45
C ASN A 20 26.94 8.34 -7.66
N ALA A 21 25.85 7.58 -7.55
CA ALA A 21 24.87 7.40 -8.60
C ALA A 21 24.16 8.72 -8.96
N GLN A 22 23.76 9.52 -7.97
CA GLN A 22 23.20 10.86 -8.18
C GLN A 22 24.16 11.73 -9.01
N ARG A 23 25.43 11.82 -8.61
CA ARG A 23 26.44 12.60 -9.35
C ARG A 23 26.65 12.10 -10.77
N ARG A 24 26.64 10.79 -10.98
CA ARG A 24 26.76 10.17 -12.31
C ARG A 24 25.59 10.56 -13.21
N LEU A 25 24.35 10.44 -12.71
CA LEU A 25 23.14 10.79 -13.46
C LEU A 25 23.08 12.28 -13.80
N LEU A 26 23.34 13.17 -12.84
CA LEU A 26 23.36 14.62 -13.08
C LEU A 26 24.38 15.02 -14.13
N ARG A 27 25.58 14.41 -14.14
CA ARG A 27 26.61 14.66 -15.17
C ARG A 27 26.20 14.15 -16.55
N ALA A 28 25.58 12.96 -16.60
CA ALA A 28 25.21 12.31 -17.86
C ALA A 28 24.03 13.01 -18.54
N TYR A 29 23.01 13.41 -17.79
CA TYR A 29 21.76 13.94 -18.36
C TYR A 29 21.62 15.45 -18.24
N ARG A 30 22.31 16.10 -17.31
CA ARG A 30 22.24 17.56 -17.04
C ARG A 30 20.80 18.04 -16.79
N LEU A 31 20.01 17.19 -16.15
CA LEU A 31 18.61 17.41 -15.77
C LEU A 31 18.46 17.23 -14.26
N PRO A 32 17.47 17.87 -13.61
CA PRO A 32 17.20 17.66 -12.19
C PRO A 32 16.79 16.21 -11.89
N LEU A 33 17.05 15.79 -10.64
CA LEU A 33 16.87 14.43 -10.19
C LEU A 33 16.04 14.39 -8.90
N VAL A 34 15.03 13.52 -8.85
CA VAL A 34 14.34 13.12 -7.61
C VAL A 34 15.00 11.87 -7.07
N SER A 35 15.45 11.91 -5.82
CA SER A 35 15.95 10.77 -5.06
C SER A 35 14.92 10.36 -4.03
N PHE A 36 14.28 9.22 -4.23
CA PHE A 36 13.26 8.69 -3.34
C PHE A 36 13.81 7.54 -2.49
N THR A 37 13.67 7.66 -1.19
CA THR A 37 13.92 6.62 -0.20
C THR A 37 12.83 6.62 0.85
N MET A 38 12.81 5.58 1.72
CA MET A 38 11.89 5.51 2.85
C MET A 38 12.61 5.84 4.16
N ASN A 39 12.00 6.71 4.98
CA ASN A 39 12.48 7.02 6.32
C ASN A 39 11.92 6.00 7.33
N ILE A 40 12.54 4.83 7.39
CA ILE A 40 12.12 3.71 8.24
C ILE A 40 12.98 3.66 9.51
N ALA A 41 12.34 3.70 10.68
CA ALA A 41 13.00 3.55 11.96
C ALA A 41 13.41 2.09 12.23
N GLY A 42 14.46 1.91 13.03
CA GLY A 42 14.96 0.58 13.40
C GLY A 42 15.94 -0.05 12.42
N PRO A 43 16.39 -1.28 12.70
CA PRO A 43 17.41 -1.95 11.89
C PRO A 43 16.88 -2.64 10.63
N VAL A 44 15.57 -2.91 10.53
CA VAL A 44 14.94 -3.49 9.35
C VAL A 44 14.54 -2.36 8.40
N LYS A 45 15.15 -2.33 7.20
CA LYS A 45 14.94 -1.28 6.19
C LYS A 45 14.20 -1.76 4.95
N SER A 46 14.05 -3.08 4.78
CA SER A 46 13.31 -3.72 3.70
C SER A 46 12.49 -4.87 4.24
N SER A 47 11.24 -4.94 3.83
CA SER A 47 10.29 -6.03 4.06
C SER A 47 9.17 -5.89 3.05
N PRO A 48 8.35 -6.93 2.79
CA PRO A 48 7.23 -6.81 1.86
C PRO A 48 6.30 -5.63 2.16
N LEU A 49 6.08 -5.31 3.44
CA LEU A 49 5.26 -4.19 3.88
C LEU A 49 5.88 -2.82 3.53
N ILE A 50 7.19 -2.68 3.70
CA ILE A 50 7.93 -1.45 3.35
C ILE A 50 8.01 -1.29 1.83
N GLU A 51 8.25 -2.39 1.12
CA GLU A 51 8.31 -2.40 -0.34
C GLU A 51 6.97 -2.02 -0.99
N LEU A 52 5.85 -2.53 -0.46
CA LEU A 52 4.51 -2.11 -0.89
C LEU A 52 4.32 -0.59 -0.76
N ALA A 53 4.72 -0.01 0.37
CA ALA A 53 4.60 1.43 0.59
C ALA A 53 5.54 2.25 -0.31
N PHE A 54 6.74 1.73 -0.60
CA PHE A 54 7.67 2.34 -1.54
C PHE A 54 7.12 2.31 -2.96
N ASP A 55 6.59 1.17 -3.41
CA ASP A 55 6.03 1.02 -4.76
C ASP A 55 4.85 1.94 -4.99
N ALA A 56 3.94 2.04 -4.03
CA ALA A 56 2.83 3.00 -4.08
C ALA A 56 3.32 4.46 -4.09
N GLY A 57 4.40 4.78 -3.38
CA GLY A 57 5.03 6.10 -3.43
C GLY A 57 5.67 6.40 -4.79
N LEU A 58 6.24 5.38 -5.44
CA LEU A 58 6.81 5.50 -6.78
C LEU A 58 5.71 5.70 -7.83
N GLU A 59 4.61 4.94 -7.74
CA GLU A 59 3.42 5.15 -8.58
C GLU A 59 2.85 6.56 -8.42
N ALA A 60 2.70 7.05 -7.19
CA ALA A 60 2.22 8.39 -6.91
C ALA A 60 3.15 9.50 -7.48
N LEU A 61 4.47 9.26 -7.51
CA LEU A 61 5.42 10.15 -8.20
C LEU A 61 5.20 10.16 -9.71
N TYR A 62 4.98 8.99 -10.33
CA TYR A 62 4.69 8.89 -11.75
C TYR A 62 3.35 9.55 -12.13
N ASP A 63 2.34 9.40 -11.28
CA ASP A 63 1.04 10.05 -11.48
C ASP A 63 1.15 11.59 -11.38
N ALA A 64 1.94 12.09 -10.44
CA ALA A 64 2.11 13.53 -10.21
C ALA A 64 3.04 14.21 -11.23
N LEU A 65 4.10 13.52 -11.66
CA LEU A 65 5.19 14.09 -12.45
C LEU A 65 5.27 13.55 -13.88
N GLY A 66 4.52 12.50 -14.20
CA GLY A 66 4.69 11.74 -15.44
C GLY A 66 5.89 10.79 -15.36
N GLN A 67 6.17 10.11 -16.49
CA GLN A 67 7.30 9.21 -16.57
C GLN A 67 8.62 10.00 -16.59
N PRO A 68 9.63 9.58 -15.82
CA PRO A 68 10.96 10.19 -15.85
C PRO A 68 11.69 9.88 -17.17
N ALA A 69 12.61 10.73 -17.58
CA ALA A 69 13.51 10.46 -18.69
C ALA A 69 14.43 9.25 -18.41
N VAL A 70 14.79 9.06 -17.12
CA VAL A 70 15.58 7.90 -16.63
C VAL A 70 15.08 7.52 -15.25
N ALA A 71 14.92 6.23 -15.00
CA ALA A 71 14.61 5.66 -13.70
C ALA A 71 15.62 4.57 -13.34
N GLU A 72 16.28 4.70 -12.20
CA GLU A 72 17.08 3.63 -11.58
C GLU A 72 16.41 3.28 -10.24
N VAL A 73 15.86 2.08 -10.14
CA VAL A 73 15.18 1.57 -8.94
C VAL A 73 15.93 0.33 -8.45
N ILE A 74 16.34 0.35 -7.19
CA ILE A 74 17.01 -0.77 -6.53
C ILE A 74 16.35 -1.11 -5.20
N ARG A 75 16.44 -2.36 -4.77
CA ARG A 75 15.81 -2.89 -3.54
C ARG A 75 16.83 -3.66 -2.68
N PRO A 76 17.88 -2.98 -2.16
CA PRO A 76 18.83 -3.61 -1.26
C PRO A 76 18.22 -3.79 0.14
N ALA A 77 18.85 -4.63 0.97
CA ALA A 77 18.47 -4.80 2.37
C ALA A 77 18.53 -3.48 3.18
N THR A 78 19.29 -2.49 2.73
CA THR A 78 19.42 -1.15 3.33
C THR A 78 18.23 -0.23 3.04
N GLY A 79 17.24 -0.69 2.30
CA GLY A 79 16.01 0.02 1.93
C GLY A 79 15.91 0.30 0.44
N CYS A 80 14.68 0.34 -0.07
CA CYS A 80 14.40 0.66 -1.47
C CYS A 80 14.84 2.08 -1.81
N GLU A 81 15.38 2.26 -3.02
CA GLU A 81 15.84 3.55 -3.53
C GLU A 81 15.40 3.72 -4.99
N ALA A 82 14.95 4.92 -5.35
CA ALA A 82 14.73 5.32 -6.74
C ALA A 82 15.44 6.64 -7.03
N LEU A 83 16.13 6.68 -8.17
CA LEU A 83 16.73 7.88 -8.75
C LEU A 83 16.03 8.16 -10.07
N LEU A 84 15.29 9.26 -10.13
CA LEU A 84 14.39 9.60 -11.23
C LEU A 84 14.82 10.94 -11.84
N VAL A 85 15.28 10.90 -13.09
CA VAL A 85 15.70 12.11 -13.83
C VAL A 85 14.52 12.65 -14.62
N TYR A 86 14.22 13.94 -14.47
CA TYR A 86 13.09 14.58 -15.14
C TYR A 86 13.53 15.79 -15.97
N ASP A 87 12.97 15.92 -17.16
CA ASP A 87 13.06 17.13 -17.97
C ASP A 87 11.97 18.13 -17.54
N ARG A 88 12.10 18.62 -16.32
CA ARG A 88 11.19 19.58 -15.66
C ARG A 88 11.98 20.46 -14.69
N PRO A 89 11.53 21.70 -14.40
CA PRO A 89 12.18 22.58 -13.42
C PRO A 89 12.26 21.92 -12.03
N ALA A 90 13.43 21.99 -11.37
CA ALA A 90 13.63 21.42 -10.04
C ALA A 90 12.63 21.95 -8.99
N ALA A 91 12.18 23.20 -9.12
CA ALA A 91 11.17 23.78 -8.24
C ALA A 91 9.79 23.09 -8.35
N GLU A 92 9.38 22.73 -9.57
CA GLU A 92 8.13 21.97 -9.78
C GLU A 92 8.23 20.56 -9.20
N LEU A 93 9.36 19.88 -9.42
CA LEU A 93 9.62 18.56 -8.82
C LEU A 93 9.53 18.65 -7.30
N LYS A 94 10.14 19.70 -6.71
CA LYS A 94 10.12 19.90 -5.26
C LYS A 94 8.72 20.15 -4.72
N ALA A 95 7.90 20.93 -5.41
CA ALA A 95 6.51 21.20 -5.02
C ALA A 95 5.68 19.90 -5.01
N ALA A 96 5.78 19.07 -6.06
CA ALA A 96 5.11 17.77 -6.11
C ALA A 96 5.58 16.81 -5.02
N CYS A 97 6.90 16.71 -4.79
CA CYS A 97 7.46 15.90 -3.72
C CYS A 97 6.93 16.32 -2.33
N LEU A 98 6.86 17.62 -2.05
CA LEU A 98 6.33 18.14 -0.78
C LEU A 98 4.83 17.81 -0.62
N THR A 99 4.05 17.88 -1.69
CA THR A 99 2.64 17.48 -1.66
C THR A 99 2.50 16.00 -1.29
N LEU A 100 3.26 15.11 -1.93
CA LEU A 100 3.23 13.66 -1.62
C LEU A 100 3.67 13.33 -0.20
N GLU A 101 4.66 14.08 0.34
CA GLU A 101 5.13 13.89 1.72
C GLU A 101 4.12 14.37 2.78
N THR A 102 3.14 15.20 2.42
CA THR A 102 2.21 15.85 3.36
C THR A 102 0.75 15.45 3.18
N ALA A 103 0.34 15.01 2.00
CA ALA A 103 -1.07 14.76 1.68
C ALA A 103 -1.70 13.62 2.48
N VAL A 104 -0.93 12.58 2.78
CA VAL A 104 -1.42 11.37 3.46
C VAL A 104 -0.42 10.89 4.52
N PRO A 105 -0.87 10.15 5.56
CA PRO A 105 0.00 9.70 6.65
C PRO A 105 1.25 8.94 6.20
N ILE A 106 1.16 8.10 5.16
CA ILE A 106 2.31 7.35 4.64
C ILE A 106 3.39 8.25 4.06
N GLY A 107 3.04 9.43 3.52
CA GLY A 107 3.98 10.42 3.01
C GLY A 107 4.99 10.89 4.07
N ARG A 108 4.66 10.77 5.36
CA ARG A 108 5.59 11.03 6.48
C ARG A 108 6.80 10.11 6.47
N LEU A 109 6.67 8.93 5.86
CA LEU A 109 7.75 7.97 5.72
C LEU A 109 8.50 8.12 4.38
N TYR A 110 8.00 8.91 3.44
CA TYR A 110 8.71 9.21 2.19
C TYR A 110 9.82 10.22 2.45
N ASP A 111 10.98 10.01 1.84
CA ASP A 111 12.12 10.92 1.84
C ASP A 111 12.45 11.26 0.39
N LEU A 112 11.88 12.38 -0.07
CA LEU A 112 11.90 12.85 -1.45
C LEU A 112 12.82 14.07 -1.57
N ASP A 113 14.07 13.78 -1.90
CA ASP A 113 15.07 14.81 -2.15
C ASP A 113 15.11 15.20 -3.63
N VAL A 114 15.13 16.47 -3.92
CA VAL A 114 15.32 16.99 -5.28
C VAL A 114 16.70 17.64 -5.38
N LEU A 115 17.47 17.19 -6.36
CA LEU A 115 18.76 17.77 -6.71
C LEU A 115 18.64 18.51 -8.03
N ASP A 116 19.13 19.77 -8.05
CA ASP A 116 19.19 20.56 -9.28
C ASP A 116 20.39 20.11 -10.15
N THR A 117 20.48 20.62 -11.34
CA THR A 117 21.49 20.29 -12.36
C THR A 117 22.94 20.50 -11.88
N ASP A 118 23.16 21.44 -10.97
CA ASP A 118 24.44 21.71 -10.32
C ASP A 118 24.76 20.77 -9.14
N GLY A 119 23.79 19.88 -8.77
CA GLY A 119 23.90 18.97 -7.63
C GLY A 119 23.48 19.57 -6.30
N SER A 120 23.01 20.83 -6.28
CA SER A 120 22.45 21.44 -5.07
C SER A 120 21.11 20.78 -4.71
N ARG A 121 20.91 20.52 -3.40
CA ARG A 121 19.63 19.95 -2.90
C ARG A 121 18.67 21.09 -2.60
N LEU A 122 17.45 20.99 -3.13
CA LEU A 122 16.40 21.95 -2.82
C LEU A 122 15.87 21.70 -1.40
N SER A 123 15.93 22.76 -0.58
CA SER A 123 15.42 22.75 0.79
C SER A 123 13.89 22.74 0.81
N ARG A 124 13.33 22.22 1.91
CA ARG A 124 11.90 22.41 2.21
C ARG A 124 11.69 23.73 2.98
N PRO A 125 10.56 24.43 2.76
CA PRO A 125 10.29 25.68 3.45
C PRO A 125 10.09 25.47 4.95
N GLU A 126 9.45 24.37 5.35
CA GLU A 126 9.20 24.04 6.75
C GLU A 126 9.88 22.73 7.16
N PRO A 127 10.49 22.67 8.34
CA PRO A 127 11.11 21.44 8.84
C PRO A 127 10.05 20.38 9.14
N ARG A 128 10.43 19.11 9.06
CA ARG A 128 9.56 17.98 9.43
C ARG A 128 9.22 18.03 10.92
N THR A 129 8.00 17.64 11.25
CA THR A 129 7.56 17.45 12.63
C THR A 129 7.87 16.02 13.12
N CYS A 130 7.89 15.82 14.43
CA CYS A 130 8.09 14.51 15.03
C CYS A 130 6.91 13.57 14.76
N LEU A 131 7.17 12.31 14.43
CA LEU A 131 6.14 11.28 14.19
C LEU A 131 5.32 10.96 15.43
N ILE A 132 5.85 11.19 16.63
CA ILE A 132 5.21 10.83 17.90
C ILE A 132 4.40 11.99 18.44
N CYS A 133 5.03 13.17 18.65
CA CYS A 133 4.39 14.29 19.36
C CYS A 133 4.00 15.48 18.47
N GLY A 134 4.33 15.42 17.15
CA GLY A 134 4.05 16.53 16.23
C GLY A 134 4.93 17.78 16.41
N GLY A 135 5.76 17.84 17.45
CA GLY A 135 6.69 18.94 17.70
C GLY A 135 7.89 18.95 16.74
N PRO A 136 8.83 19.92 16.87
CA PRO A 136 10.00 20.01 16.00
C PRO A 136 10.87 18.75 16.08
N VAL A 137 11.08 18.07 14.95
CA VAL A 137 11.85 16.81 14.89
C VAL A 137 13.29 17.00 15.40
N THR A 138 13.90 18.15 15.15
CA THR A 138 15.27 18.45 15.59
C THR A 138 15.41 18.48 17.11
N VAL A 139 14.39 18.97 17.82
CA VAL A 139 14.36 18.98 19.29
C VAL A 139 14.23 17.55 19.81
N CYS A 140 13.24 16.81 19.33
CA CYS A 140 13.01 15.42 19.76
C CYS A 140 14.20 14.49 19.46
N SER A 141 14.85 14.68 18.31
CA SER A 141 16.00 13.88 17.90
C SER A 141 17.24 14.16 18.78
N ARG A 142 17.53 15.45 19.08
CA ARG A 142 18.67 15.83 19.91
C ARG A 142 18.49 15.43 21.37
N SER A 143 17.29 15.62 21.92
CA SER A 143 16.98 15.25 23.30
C SER A 143 16.68 13.78 23.51
N ARG A 144 16.57 12.98 22.42
CA ARG A 144 16.09 11.59 22.46
C ARG A 144 14.77 11.46 23.24
N ALA A 145 13.86 12.42 23.06
CA ALA A 145 12.62 12.54 23.82
C ALA A 145 11.71 11.28 23.70
N HIS A 146 11.87 10.51 22.64
CA HIS A 146 11.12 9.28 22.39
C HIS A 146 12.09 8.11 22.24
N GLY A 147 11.76 6.98 22.87
CA GLY A 147 12.51 5.72 22.74
C GLY A 147 12.44 5.20 21.29
N LEU A 148 13.46 4.44 20.88
CA LEU A 148 13.51 3.85 19.54
C LEU A 148 12.28 2.98 19.27
N ASP A 149 11.85 2.18 20.24
CA ASP A 149 10.68 1.29 20.11
C ASP A 149 9.39 2.05 19.80
N ALA A 150 9.18 3.21 20.44
CA ALA A 150 8.02 4.05 20.16
C ALA A 150 8.01 4.54 18.70
N ILE A 151 9.18 4.92 18.17
CA ILE A 151 9.31 5.39 16.79
C ILE A 151 9.13 4.22 15.80
N VAL A 152 9.69 3.05 16.10
CA VAL A 152 9.52 1.82 15.31
C VAL A 152 8.06 1.39 15.27
N ASN A 153 7.39 1.36 16.42
CA ASN A 153 5.97 1.00 16.51
C ASN A 153 5.10 1.98 15.71
N ARG A 154 5.35 3.29 15.84
CA ARG A 154 4.62 4.30 15.08
C ARG A 154 4.84 4.18 13.58
N THR A 155 6.08 3.90 13.16
CA THR A 155 6.40 3.63 11.74
C THR A 155 5.62 2.42 11.24
N ARG A 156 5.58 1.34 12.02
CA ARG A 156 4.83 0.12 11.69
C ARG A 156 3.33 0.39 11.60
N GLU A 157 2.74 1.13 12.54
CA GLU A 157 1.33 1.51 12.51
C GLU A 157 0.97 2.26 11.22
N ILE A 158 1.78 3.24 10.82
CA ILE A 158 1.57 4.00 9.57
C ILE A 158 1.61 3.08 8.35
N LEU A 159 2.59 2.16 8.29
CA LEU A 159 2.71 1.19 7.21
C LEU A 159 1.52 0.24 7.14
N MET A 160 1.07 -0.30 8.29
CA MET A 160 -0.05 -1.24 8.36
C MET A 160 -1.38 -0.56 8.00
N ASP A 161 -1.62 0.65 8.51
CA ASP A 161 -2.83 1.41 8.17
C ASP A 161 -2.89 1.77 6.69
N PHE A 162 -1.75 2.17 6.12
CA PHE A 162 -1.62 2.40 4.68
C PHE A 162 -1.92 1.13 3.89
N ALA A 163 -1.26 0.00 4.21
CA ALA A 163 -1.44 -1.26 3.49
C ALA A 163 -2.89 -1.74 3.51
N ALA A 164 -3.56 -1.64 4.68
CA ALA A 164 -4.96 -2.00 4.82
C ALA A 164 -5.88 -1.16 3.91
N GLY A 165 -5.66 0.15 3.85
CA GLY A 165 -6.42 1.05 2.97
C GLY A 165 -6.12 0.84 1.49
N TYR A 166 -4.84 0.70 1.14
CA TYR A 166 -4.37 0.51 -0.23
C TYR A 166 -4.91 -0.80 -0.84
N LEU A 167 -4.78 -1.92 -0.13
CA LEU A 167 -5.27 -3.21 -0.60
C LEU A 167 -6.80 -3.26 -0.69
N ALA A 168 -7.53 -2.64 0.24
CA ALA A 168 -8.98 -2.51 0.14
C ALA A 168 -9.41 -1.67 -1.07
N GLY A 169 -8.68 -0.59 -1.37
CA GLY A 169 -8.90 0.21 -2.57
C GLY A 169 -8.65 -0.57 -3.86
N LEU A 170 -7.61 -1.39 -3.92
CA LEU A 170 -7.34 -2.27 -5.05
C LEU A 170 -8.46 -3.31 -5.24
N ALA A 171 -8.97 -3.91 -4.15
CA ALA A 171 -10.09 -4.84 -4.20
C ALA A 171 -11.37 -4.18 -4.74
N ALA A 172 -11.71 -2.99 -4.22
CA ALA A 172 -12.86 -2.21 -4.70
C ALA A 172 -12.71 -1.81 -6.18
N LYS A 173 -11.51 -1.39 -6.57
CA LYS A 173 -11.21 -1.07 -7.98
C LYS A 173 -11.39 -2.29 -8.88
N ALA A 174 -10.85 -3.43 -8.50
CA ALA A 174 -10.96 -4.67 -9.28
C ALA A 174 -12.42 -5.10 -9.46
N LEU A 175 -13.25 -5.05 -8.40
CA LEU A 175 -14.68 -5.35 -8.49
C LEU A 175 -15.41 -4.33 -9.37
N THR A 176 -15.05 -3.05 -9.28
CA THR A 176 -15.65 -1.99 -10.09
C THR A 176 -15.30 -2.15 -11.57
N GLU A 177 -14.06 -2.46 -11.89
CA GLU A 177 -13.61 -2.71 -13.27
C GLU A 177 -14.27 -3.98 -13.83
N GLU A 178 -14.40 -5.03 -13.01
CA GLU A 178 -15.08 -6.27 -13.39
C GLU A 178 -16.53 -6.02 -13.77
N VAL A 179 -17.30 -5.32 -12.93
CA VAL A 179 -18.73 -5.09 -13.21
C VAL A 179 -18.95 -4.13 -14.39
N ARG A 180 -18.00 -3.25 -14.67
CA ARG A 180 -18.04 -2.32 -15.83
C ARG A 180 -17.53 -2.93 -17.12
N LEU A 181 -16.79 -4.05 -17.05
CA LEU A 181 -16.29 -4.71 -18.26
C LEU A 181 -17.45 -5.09 -19.18
N THR A 182 -17.36 -4.71 -20.45
CA THR A 182 -18.42 -4.95 -21.46
C THR A 182 -17.81 -5.33 -22.83
N PRO A 183 -18.42 -6.25 -23.61
CA PRO A 183 -19.66 -6.96 -23.30
C PRO A 183 -19.46 -8.19 -22.39
N LYS A 184 -20.43 -8.46 -21.51
CA LYS A 184 -20.50 -9.69 -20.70
C LYS A 184 -21.83 -10.42 -21.00
N PRO A 185 -21.90 -11.34 -21.98
CA PRO A 185 -23.14 -12.00 -22.33
C PRO A 185 -23.78 -12.71 -21.14
N GLY A 186 -25.05 -12.36 -20.84
CA GLY A 186 -25.83 -12.96 -19.74
C GLY A 186 -25.52 -12.42 -18.33
N LEU A 187 -24.49 -11.57 -18.18
CA LEU A 187 -24.11 -10.92 -16.93
C LEU A 187 -24.40 -9.41 -16.96
N ILE A 188 -24.39 -8.81 -15.77
CA ILE A 188 -24.52 -7.34 -15.66
C ILE A 188 -23.24 -6.67 -16.16
N ASP A 189 -23.41 -5.68 -17.02
CA ASP A 189 -22.36 -4.82 -17.53
C ASP A 189 -22.85 -3.36 -17.67
N GLU A 190 -22.06 -2.47 -18.28
CA GLU A 190 -22.45 -1.08 -18.48
C GLU A 190 -23.63 -0.88 -19.47
N ARG A 191 -23.98 -1.89 -20.28
CA ARG A 191 -25.00 -1.81 -21.32
C ARG A 191 -26.35 -2.36 -20.89
N ASN A 192 -26.35 -3.44 -20.09
CA ASN A 192 -27.59 -4.11 -19.71
C ASN A 192 -27.39 -5.01 -18.46
N ASN A 193 -28.52 -5.49 -17.94
CA ASN A 193 -28.54 -6.33 -16.75
C ASN A 193 -28.37 -7.84 -17.04
N GLY A 194 -28.03 -8.21 -18.30
CA GLY A 194 -27.93 -9.62 -18.69
C GLY A 194 -29.24 -10.38 -18.49
N ALA A 195 -29.17 -11.52 -17.81
CA ALA A 195 -30.32 -12.36 -17.48
C ALA A 195 -31.01 -11.97 -16.14
N HIS A 196 -30.57 -10.90 -15.47
CA HIS A 196 -31.01 -10.52 -14.13
C HIS A 196 -32.15 -9.49 -14.16
N ASN A 197 -33.20 -9.74 -13.38
CA ASN A 197 -34.31 -8.81 -13.18
C ASN A 197 -34.31 -8.14 -11.80
N ASP A 198 -33.45 -8.61 -10.91
CA ASP A 198 -33.38 -8.23 -9.48
C ASP A 198 -32.14 -7.41 -9.14
N MET A 199 -31.22 -7.22 -10.10
CA MET A 199 -29.98 -6.48 -9.87
C MET A 199 -29.53 -5.70 -11.14
N ASP A 200 -28.83 -4.62 -10.91
CA ASP A 200 -28.30 -3.71 -11.92
C ASP A 200 -26.91 -3.18 -11.56
N LEU A 201 -26.25 -2.47 -12.45
CA LEU A 201 -24.93 -1.87 -12.20
C LEU A 201 -24.92 -0.93 -10.96
N PRO A 202 -25.90 -0.01 -10.76
CA PRO A 202 -25.94 0.79 -9.53
C PRO A 202 -26.01 -0.04 -8.25
N LEU A 203 -26.70 -1.18 -8.25
CA LEU A 203 -26.78 -2.07 -7.09
C LEU A 203 -25.42 -2.71 -6.78
N PHE A 204 -24.68 -3.14 -7.82
CA PHE A 204 -23.33 -3.66 -7.68
C PHE A 204 -22.38 -2.62 -7.12
N LEU A 205 -22.42 -1.38 -7.61
CA LEU A 205 -21.57 -0.29 -7.10
C LEU A 205 -21.88 0.02 -5.63
N ARG A 206 -23.16 0.09 -5.21
CA ARG A 206 -23.54 0.25 -3.79
C ARG A 206 -23.02 -0.90 -2.92
N SER A 207 -23.05 -2.10 -3.45
CA SER A 207 -22.50 -3.29 -2.76
C SER A 207 -20.99 -3.17 -2.56
N ILE A 208 -20.24 -2.75 -3.60
CA ILE A 208 -18.78 -2.54 -3.51
C ILE A 208 -18.44 -1.46 -2.47
N ASP A 209 -19.17 -0.34 -2.48
CA ASP A 209 -19.00 0.72 -1.48
C ASP A 209 -19.23 0.21 -0.05
N ALA A 210 -20.25 -0.62 0.15
CA ALA A 210 -20.54 -1.23 1.46
C ALA A 210 -19.47 -2.25 1.90
N LEU A 211 -18.83 -2.95 0.96
CA LEU A 211 -17.80 -3.96 1.24
C LEU A 211 -16.42 -3.35 1.48
N THR A 212 -16.10 -2.20 0.88
CA THR A 212 -14.76 -1.58 0.93
C THR A 212 -14.24 -1.37 2.36
N PRO A 213 -15.01 -0.84 3.33
CA PRO A 213 -14.57 -0.72 4.72
C PRO A 213 -14.26 -2.08 5.37
N TRP A 214 -14.95 -3.14 4.97
CA TRP A 214 -14.73 -4.49 5.48
C TRP A 214 -13.48 -5.13 4.90
N PHE A 215 -13.18 -4.91 3.64
CA PHE A 215 -11.90 -5.30 3.04
C PHE A 215 -10.73 -4.66 3.80
N ARG A 216 -10.82 -3.37 4.12
CA ARG A 216 -9.83 -2.70 4.97
C ARG A 216 -9.72 -3.34 6.36
N ARG A 217 -10.86 -3.64 7.01
CA ARG A 217 -10.88 -4.26 8.33
C ARG A 217 -10.26 -5.66 8.33
N ILE A 218 -10.61 -6.52 7.36
CA ILE A 218 -10.07 -7.88 7.22
C ILE A 218 -8.55 -7.81 7.00
N THR A 219 -8.08 -6.93 6.14
CA THR A 219 -6.64 -6.71 5.91
C THR A 219 -5.94 -6.25 7.19
N ALA A 220 -6.51 -5.27 7.91
CA ALA A 220 -5.95 -4.77 9.17
C ALA A 220 -5.88 -5.84 10.26
N LEU A 221 -6.91 -6.67 10.38
CA LEU A 221 -6.93 -7.82 11.29
C LEU A 221 -5.80 -8.80 10.97
N SER A 222 -5.64 -9.15 9.71
CA SER A 222 -4.57 -10.05 9.27
C SER A 222 -3.18 -9.47 9.51
N LEU A 223 -2.95 -8.19 9.18
CA LEU A 223 -1.69 -7.49 9.44
C LEU A 223 -1.34 -7.48 10.95
N SER A 224 -2.33 -7.47 11.83
CA SER A 224 -2.14 -7.55 13.29
C SER A 224 -2.04 -8.98 13.84
N GLY A 225 -2.07 -10.00 12.99
CA GLY A 225 -1.92 -11.40 13.38
C GLY A 225 -3.20 -12.03 13.94
N ALA A 226 -4.38 -11.52 13.56
CA ALA A 226 -5.65 -12.11 13.97
C ALA A 226 -5.82 -13.55 13.46
N ASP A 227 -6.49 -14.38 14.23
CA ASP A 227 -6.78 -15.77 13.89
C ASP A 227 -7.92 -15.90 12.85
N ALA A 228 -8.12 -17.12 12.34
CA ALA A 228 -9.15 -17.41 11.36
C ALA A 228 -10.56 -17.11 11.87
N ALA A 229 -10.82 -17.28 13.16
CA ALA A 229 -12.14 -17.01 13.76
C ALA A 229 -12.49 -15.52 13.71
N ALA A 230 -11.53 -14.64 14.02
CA ALA A 230 -11.72 -13.19 13.92
C ALA A 230 -11.91 -12.74 12.47
N LEU A 231 -11.16 -13.32 11.52
CA LEU A 231 -11.31 -13.06 10.08
C LEU A 231 -12.69 -13.52 9.57
N GLN A 232 -13.15 -14.71 10.00
CA GLN A 232 -14.47 -15.23 9.65
C GLN A 232 -15.59 -14.34 10.19
N ALA A 233 -15.49 -13.89 11.44
CA ALA A 233 -16.47 -12.96 12.04
C ALA A 233 -16.57 -11.66 11.23
N ALA A 234 -15.43 -11.07 10.83
CA ALA A 234 -15.41 -9.89 9.98
C ALA A 234 -16.02 -10.14 8.59
N GLY A 235 -15.81 -11.34 8.01
CA GLY A 235 -16.41 -11.75 6.74
C GLY A 235 -17.95 -11.86 6.82
N LEU A 236 -18.49 -12.41 7.92
CA LEU A 236 -19.94 -12.49 8.13
C LEU A 236 -20.56 -11.10 8.30
N GLU A 237 -19.91 -10.20 9.01
CA GLU A 237 -20.35 -8.80 9.14
C GLU A 237 -20.32 -8.07 7.78
N ALA A 238 -19.31 -8.34 6.96
CA ALA A 238 -19.23 -7.81 5.59
C ALA A 238 -20.38 -8.32 4.73
N GLU A 239 -20.73 -9.62 4.81
CA GLU A 239 -21.88 -10.20 4.11
C GLU A 239 -23.17 -9.53 4.55
N ALA A 240 -23.37 -9.34 5.86
CA ALA A 240 -24.53 -8.63 6.40
C ALA A 240 -24.59 -7.17 5.91
N ALA A 241 -23.45 -6.48 5.79
CA ALA A 241 -23.38 -5.13 5.25
C ALA A 241 -23.77 -5.08 3.77
N MET A 242 -23.29 -6.03 2.97
CA MET A 242 -23.68 -6.20 1.57
C MET A 242 -25.21 -6.36 1.44
N PHE A 243 -25.82 -7.29 2.17
CA PHE A 243 -27.27 -7.51 2.13
C PHE A 243 -28.07 -6.27 2.55
N ARG A 244 -27.64 -5.54 3.57
CA ARG A 244 -28.28 -4.27 3.95
C ARG A 244 -28.23 -3.23 2.82
N ALA A 245 -27.09 -3.11 2.14
CA ALA A 245 -26.90 -2.13 1.07
C ALA A 245 -27.68 -2.47 -0.21
N THR A 246 -27.95 -3.77 -0.41
CA THR A 246 -28.59 -4.30 -1.64
C THR A 246 -30.07 -4.67 -1.45
N GLY A 247 -30.65 -4.40 -0.27
CA GLY A 247 -32.04 -4.79 0.01
C GLY A 247 -32.26 -6.30 0.06
N GLY A 248 -31.25 -7.07 0.46
CA GLY A 248 -31.29 -8.53 0.55
C GLY A 248 -30.84 -9.27 -0.71
N VAL A 249 -30.44 -8.55 -1.76
CA VAL A 249 -29.97 -9.16 -3.00
C VAL A 249 -28.49 -9.59 -2.86
N ASN A 250 -28.20 -10.83 -3.26
CA ASN A 250 -26.83 -11.36 -3.25
C ASN A 250 -26.06 -10.93 -4.50
N THR A 251 -25.29 -9.87 -4.39
CA THR A 251 -24.49 -9.34 -5.51
C THR A 251 -23.07 -9.90 -5.56
N HIS A 252 -22.38 -10.01 -4.40
CA HIS A 252 -20.94 -10.30 -4.35
C HIS A 252 -20.53 -11.38 -3.34
N LYS A 253 -21.43 -12.27 -2.87
CA LYS A 253 -21.09 -13.24 -1.81
C LYS A 253 -19.87 -14.10 -2.14
N GLY A 254 -19.79 -14.65 -3.35
CA GLY A 254 -18.63 -15.43 -3.80
C GLY A 254 -17.35 -14.60 -3.89
N ALA A 255 -17.45 -13.41 -4.47
CA ALA A 255 -16.34 -12.47 -4.57
C ALA A 255 -15.88 -12.02 -3.18
N LEU A 256 -16.82 -11.71 -2.26
CA LEU A 256 -16.51 -11.34 -0.88
C LEU A 256 -15.65 -12.41 -0.19
N PHE A 257 -16.03 -13.69 -0.29
CA PHE A 257 -15.24 -14.78 0.29
C PHE A 257 -13.83 -14.83 -0.30
N SER A 258 -13.72 -14.83 -1.63
CA SER A 258 -12.43 -14.92 -2.32
C SER A 258 -11.51 -13.74 -2.00
N PHE A 259 -12.04 -12.51 -2.03
CA PHE A 259 -11.28 -11.31 -1.67
C PHE A 259 -10.90 -11.28 -0.19
N SER A 260 -11.79 -11.74 0.72
CA SER A 260 -11.48 -11.82 2.15
C SER A 260 -10.30 -12.76 2.43
N VAL A 261 -10.29 -13.94 1.81
CA VAL A 261 -9.18 -14.90 1.93
C VAL A 261 -7.90 -14.33 1.33
N LEU A 262 -7.98 -13.74 0.14
CA LEU A 262 -6.81 -13.16 -0.53
C LEU A 262 -6.23 -11.96 0.26
N LEU A 263 -7.07 -11.05 0.73
CA LEU A 263 -6.64 -9.89 1.52
C LEU A 263 -6.02 -10.32 2.86
N ALA A 264 -6.58 -11.34 3.51
CA ALA A 264 -6.00 -11.91 4.70
C ALA A 264 -4.66 -12.60 4.43
N ALA A 265 -4.54 -13.33 3.32
CA ALA A 265 -3.27 -13.94 2.89
C ALA A 265 -2.19 -12.89 2.57
N LEU A 266 -2.58 -11.80 1.90
CA LEU A 266 -1.69 -10.67 1.65
C LEU A 266 -1.24 -10.01 2.95
N GLY A 267 -2.13 -9.84 3.94
CA GLY A 267 -1.76 -9.33 5.26
C GLY A 267 -0.69 -10.20 5.95
N ARG A 268 -0.84 -11.52 5.94
CA ARG A 268 0.18 -12.46 6.44
C ARG A 268 1.48 -12.35 5.65
N TYR A 269 1.42 -12.35 4.32
CA TYR A 269 2.61 -12.18 3.48
C TYR A 269 3.39 -10.92 3.80
N LEU A 270 2.69 -9.79 3.97
CA LEU A 270 3.33 -8.50 4.25
C LEU A 270 4.05 -8.48 5.62
N THR A 271 3.61 -9.28 6.59
CA THR A 271 4.19 -9.32 7.95
C THR A 271 5.15 -10.49 8.18
N GLU A 272 4.92 -11.62 7.53
CA GLU A 272 5.63 -12.88 7.77
C GLU A 272 6.51 -13.28 6.58
N GLY A 273 6.23 -12.72 5.39
CA GLY A 273 6.82 -13.18 4.13
C GLY A 273 6.20 -14.48 3.63
N GLY A 274 6.93 -15.25 2.84
CA GLY A 274 6.47 -16.54 2.31
C GLY A 274 5.76 -16.42 0.95
N ASP A 275 4.76 -17.27 0.72
CA ASP A 275 3.96 -17.32 -0.51
C ASP A 275 2.49 -16.99 -0.21
N VAL A 276 1.92 -16.04 -0.97
CA VAL A 276 0.54 -15.56 -0.76
C VAL A 276 -0.48 -16.67 -0.96
N PHE A 277 -0.28 -17.53 -1.94
CA PHE A 277 -1.23 -18.62 -2.23
C PHE A 277 -1.14 -19.74 -1.20
N ALA A 278 0.04 -19.98 -0.63
CA ALA A 278 0.20 -20.89 0.51
C ALA A 278 -0.54 -20.36 1.75
N HIS A 279 -0.42 -19.07 2.05
CA HIS A 279 -1.20 -18.42 3.11
C HIS A 279 -2.71 -18.49 2.84
N ALA A 280 -3.13 -18.25 1.60
CA ALA A 280 -4.55 -18.33 1.21
C ALA A 280 -5.11 -19.74 1.37
N ALA A 281 -4.37 -20.77 0.94
CA ALA A 281 -4.76 -22.17 1.08
C ALA A 281 -4.88 -22.60 2.55
N ALA A 282 -3.93 -22.18 3.40
CA ALA A 282 -3.98 -22.45 4.84
C ALA A 282 -5.20 -21.78 5.50
N LEU A 283 -5.45 -20.51 5.20
CA LEU A 283 -6.63 -19.78 5.70
C LEU A 283 -7.94 -20.42 5.23
N ALA A 284 -8.04 -20.78 3.95
CA ALA A 284 -9.24 -21.41 3.42
C ALA A 284 -9.55 -22.78 4.08
N ALA A 285 -8.51 -23.54 4.46
CA ALA A 285 -8.66 -24.80 5.18
C ALA A 285 -9.13 -24.61 6.64
N GLU A 286 -8.76 -23.49 7.28
CA GLU A 286 -9.17 -23.16 8.65
C GLU A 286 -10.60 -22.57 8.71
N LEU A 287 -11.05 -21.90 7.63
CA LEU A 287 -12.37 -21.27 7.59
C LEU A 287 -13.44 -22.34 7.39
N THR A 288 -14.34 -22.48 8.36
CA THR A 288 -15.48 -23.40 8.25
C THR A 288 -16.49 -22.81 7.24
N PRO A 289 -16.83 -23.50 6.13
CA PRO A 289 -17.84 -23.00 5.22
C PRO A 289 -19.19 -22.90 5.95
N PRO A 290 -20.01 -21.86 5.65
CA PRO A 290 -21.36 -21.76 6.20
C PRO A 290 -22.15 -23.03 5.84
N ARG A 291 -22.85 -23.62 6.81
CA ARG A 291 -23.51 -24.92 6.68
C ARG A 291 -24.62 -24.97 5.61
N ASP A 292 -25.12 -23.80 5.17
CA ASP A 292 -26.27 -23.68 4.26
C ASP A 292 -25.95 -22.95 2.94
N THR A 293 -24.82 -23.24 2.30
CA THR A 293 -24.52 -22.69 0.98
C THR A 293 -24.46 -23.75 -0.09
N HIS A 294 -24.94 -23.42 -1.30
CA HIS A 294 -24.86 -24.30 -2.50
C HIS A 294 -23.42 -24.82 -2.73
N GLY A 295 -22.39 -24.03 -2.38
CA GLY A 295 -20.99 -24.45 -2.42
C GLY A 295 -20.64 -25.54 -1.40
N ALA A 296 -21.32 -25.60 -0.25
CA ALA A 296 -21.13 -26.68 0.74
C ALA A 296 -21.77 -27.99 0.32
N GLU A 297 -22.78 -27.98 -0.56
CA GLU A 297 -23.39 -29.17 -1.15
C GLU A 297 -22.52 -29.76 -2.27
N VAL A 298 -21.83 -28.93 -3.04
CA VAL A 298 -20.95 -29.36 -4.13
C VAL A 298 -19.59 -29.89 -3.62
N ALA A 299 -19.16 -29.49 -2.42
CA ALA A 299 -17.90 -29.92 -1.78
C ALA A 299 -18.04 -31.26 -1.00
N ARG A 300 -19.21 -31.87 -0.95
CA ARG A 300 -19.48 -33.22 -0.40
C ARG A 300 -19.52 -34.26 -1.49
#